data_cac22cd634242660d742337faedcbba8
#
_entry.id   cac22cd634242660d742337faedcbba8
#
_cell.length_a   1.000
_cell.length_b   1.000
_cell.length_c   1.000
_cell.angle_alpha   90.00
_cell.angle_beta   90.00
_cell.angle_gamma   90.00
#
_symmetry.space_group_name_H-M   'P 1'
#
loop_
_entity.id
_entity.type
_entity.pdbx_description
1 polymer ?
#
loop_
_entity_poly.entity_id
_entity_poly.type
_entity_poly.pdbx_seq_one_letter_code
_entity_poly.pdbx_strand_id
1 'polypeptide(L)'
;MKKINIFLCAVMALFTSCSDVDLESVNFSEAVTNLIADYQDGKRDVTLSWTNPTMEGQSGIQIIQDDKDITNIDEVINSYYIQKAPTNTDVSYTVKARYSDGRVSEGQTVRLYINYEAKKGGNMVAMLVADDYTASDDEKDAVAWFKANYVDKGKGTLITPSTINDLDIEKHAACWVMCDRIGVAHGWANLPGGLASNGTVNALKAFCADGGNLLLTNHATQLTAAVGRIAEAYAPGIFGNGEGGQNNDVWGVQPIIGNAEGQIYDHSRHDIYRGMNFTSGLYERSIYTFEGAGVKGDHNCMWDLNAYGLAPEPNVVKAWEDMTNSTVLGTWNHVVDYCCAGIVDFAPTTDFPGRILAVGLASYEWNIGGENQYKDQLEMFTGNCISYLK
;
A
#
# COMPACT_ATOMS: atom_id res chain seq x y z
N MET A 1 -35.69 -14.03 -12.53
CA MET A 1 -35.89 -15.13 -11.56
C MET A 1 -35.75 -16.45 -12.29
N LYS A 2 -34.58 -17.08 -12.24
CA LYS A 2 -34.39 -18.48 -12.72
C LYS A 2 -34.09 -19.32 -11.49
N LYS A 3 -34.99 -20.25 -11.22
CA LYS A 3 -34.87 -21.23 -10.15
C LYS A 3 -33.86 -22.31 -10.57
N ILE A 4 -32.81 -22.49 -9.79
CA ILE A 4 -31.88 -23.61 -9.93
C ILE A 4 -32.38 -24.74 -9.03
N ASN A 5 -32.70 -25.87 -9.64
CA ASN A 5 -33.08 -27.09 -8.94
C ASN A 5 -31.82 -27.81 -8.47
N ILE A 6 -31.71 -28.00 -7.17
CA ILE A 6 -30.67 -28.82 -6.54
C ILE A 6 -31.14 -30.26 -6.55
N PHE A 7 -30.37 -31.15 -7.19
CA PHE A 7 -30.56 -32.59 -7.15
C PHE A 7 -29.85 -33.15 -5.91
N LEU A 8 -30.65 -33.67 -4.98
CA LEU A 8 -30.16 -34.35 -3.79
C LEU A 8 -30.06 -35.83 -4.12
N CYS A 9 -28.85 -36.38 -4.31
CA CYS A 9 -28.64 -37.83 -4.40
C CYS A 9 -28.35 -38.39 -3.01
N ALA A 10 -29.35 -39.03 -2.43
CA ALA A 10 -29.20 -39.89 -1.26
C ALA A 10 -28.73 -41.28 -1.70
N VAL A 11 -27.55 -41.69 -1.29
CA VAL A 11 -27.08 -43.10 -1.43
C VAL A 11 -27.34 -43.82 -0.12
N MET A 12 -28.33 -44.69 -0.12
CA MET A 12 -28.55 -45.68 0.92
C MET A 12 -27.64 -46.89 0.66
N ALA A 13 -26.68 -47.14 1.49
CA ALA A 13 -25.91 -48.38 1.52
C ALA A 13 -26.49 -49.31 2.59
N LEU A 14 -26.99 -50.46 2.16
CA LEU A 14 -27.43 -51.59 2.99
C LEU A 14 -26.17 -52.33 3.48
N PHE A 15 -25.95 -52.42 4.77
CA PHE A 15 -24.99 -53.33 5.37
C PHE A 15 -25.71 -54.48 6.04
N THR A 16 -25.42 -55.69 5.54
CA THR A 16 -25.72 -56.95 6.23
C THR A 16 -24.47 -57.42 6.98
N SER A 17 -24.65 -57.56 8.27
CA SER A 17 -24.00 -58.44 9.27
C SER A 17 -22.72 -59.22 8.92
N CYS A 18 -21.67 -59.04 9.68
CA CYS A 18 -21.14 -60.08 10.59
C CYS A 18 -19.87 -59.60 11.35
N SER A 19 -19.85 -60.01 12.62
CA SER A 19 -18.70 -60.20 13.55
C SER A 19 -18.00 -58.96 14.12
N ASP A 20 -17.89 -59.03 15.43
CA ASP A 20 -17.12 -58.24 16.35
C ASP A 20 -15.86 -57.60 15.74
N VAL A 21 -16.01 -56.41 15.30
CA VAL A 21 -14.92 -55.44 15.13
C VAL A 21 -15.08 -54.47 16.28
N ASP A 22 -14.08 -54.39 17.15
CA ASP A 22 -13.94 -53.28 18.08
C ASP A 22 -14.14 -51.99 17.27
N LEU A 23 -15.29 -51.33 17.44
CA LEU A 23 -15.49 -49.98 16.98
C LEU A 23 -14.54 -49.09 17.74
N GLU A 24 -13.31 -49.00 17.24
CA GLU A 24 -12.52 -47.82 17.58
C GLU A 24 -13.45 -46.63 17.39
N SER A 25 -13.64 -45.84 18.44
CA SER A 25 -14.53 -44.71 18.45
C SER A 25 -14.16 -43.82 17.27
N VAL A 26 -15.00 -43.85 16.24
CA VAL A 26 -14.84 -42.91 15.11
C VAL A 26 -14.90 -41.52 15.74
N ASN A 27 -13.77 -40.83 15.76
CA ASN A 27 -13.65 -39.47 16.30
C ASN A 27 -14.44 -38.53 15.38
N PHE A 28 -15.77 -38.57 15.52
CA PHE A 28 -16.69 -37.74 14.76
C PHE A 28 -16.53 -36.27 15.19
N SER A 29 -16.41 -35.38 14.23
CA SER A 29 -16.44 -33.91 14.44
C SER A 29 -17.50 -33.30 13.54
N GLU A 30 -18.53 -32.71 14.15
CA GLU A 30 -19.63 -32.11 13.39
C GLU A 30 -19.11 -30.86 12.62
N ALA A 31 -19.46 -30.79 11.33
CA ALA A 31 -19.08 -29.67 10.48
C ALA A 31 -20.08 -28.50 10.62
N VAL A 32 -19.67 -27.32 10.21
CA VAL A 32 -20.59 -26.20 9.96
C VAL A 32 -21.59 -26.56 8.89
N THR A 33 -22.75 -25.91 8.91
CA THR A 33 -23.83 -26.14 7.91
C THR A 33 -24.30 -24.82 7.33
N ASN A 34 -25.05 -24.84 6.24
CA ASN A 34 -25.63 -23.65 5.61
C ASN A 34 -24.61 -22.57 5.25
N LEU A 35 -23.42 -22.97 4.79
CA LEU A 35 -22.41 -22.01 4.35
C LEU A 35 -22.90 -21.24 3.13
N ILE A 36 -22.92 -19.94 3.24
CA ILE A 36 -23.29 -18.98 2.19
C ILE A 36 -22.13 -18.02 2.01
N ALA A 37 -21.81 -17.69 0.75
CA ALA A 37 -20.95 -16.59 0.39
C ALA A 37 -21.81 -15.50 -0.27
N ASP A 38 -21.86 -14.34 0.35
CA ASP A 38 -22.59 -13.18 -0.15
C ASP A 38 -21.59 -12.12 -0.65
N TYR A 39 -21.82 -11.58 -1.85
CA TYR A 39 -21.03 -10.52 -2.43
C TYR A 39 -21.92 -9.61 -3.29
N GLN A 40 -21.52 -8.37 -3.46
CA GLN A 40 -22.21 -7.39 -4.29
C GLN A 40 -21.54 -7.29 -5.66
N ASP A 41 -22.34 -7.23 -6.72
CA ASP A 41 -21.84 -7.00 -8.08
C ASP A 41 -20.97 -5.74 -8.12
N GLY A 42 -19.81 -5.84 -8.76
CA GLY A 42 -18.84 -4.77 -8.85
C GLY A 42 -18.03 -4.51 -7.59
N LYS A 43 -18.13 -5.38 -6.57
CA LYS A 43 -17.27 -5.37 -5.38
C LYS A 43 -16.48 -6.67 -5.29
N ARG A 44 -15.35 -6.58 -4.58
CA ARG A 44 -14.44 -7.71 -4.37
C ARG A 44 -14.57 -8.31 -2.98
N ASP A 45 -15.48 -7.80 -2.17
CA ASP A 45 -15.64 -8.22 -0.79
C ASP A 45 -16.67 -9.32 -0.69
N VAL A 46 -16.36 -10.35 0.09
CA VAL A 46 -17.20 -11.51 0.32
C VAL A 46 -17.49 -11.66 1.81
N THR A 47 -18.75 -11.84 2.16
CA THR A 47 -19.14 -12.22 3.51
C THR A 47 -19.52 -13.70 3.50
N LEU A 48 -18.75 -14.51 4.21
CA LEU A 48 -19.11 -15.89 4.51
C LEU A 48 -20.01 -15.92 5.74
N SER A 49 -21.09 -16.68 5.70
CA SER A 49 -21.95 -16.93 6.84
C SER A 49 -22.35 -18.41 6.89
N TRP A 50 -22.50 -18.96 8.09
CA TRP A 50 -22.81 -20.39 8.31
C TRP A 50 -23.56 -20.61 9.61
N THR A 51 -24.03 -21.83 9.80
CA THR A 51 -24.56 -22.30 11.09
C THR A 51 -23.49 -23.16 11.76
N ASN A 52 -23.15 -22.81 13.00
CA ASN A 52 -22.22 -23.59 13.81
C ASN A 52 -22.79 -24.97 14.16
N PRO A 53 -21.91 -25.99 14.36
CA PRO A 53 -22.33 -27.29 14.85
C PRO A 53 -22.99 -27.19 16.24
N THR A 54 -23.85 -28.15 16.57
CA THR A 54 -24.48 -28.27 17.87
C THR A 54 -23.62 -29.07 18.86
N MET A 55 -22.62 -29.77 18.36
CA MET A 55 -21.69 -30.57 19.14
C MET A 55 -20.89 -29.69 20.14
N GLU A 56 -20.85 -30.11 21.41
CA GLU A 56 -20.08 -29.44 22.43
C GLU A 56 -18.57 -29.50 22.15
N GLY A 57 -17.86 -28.49 22.65
CA GLY A 57 -16.41 -28.43 22.55
C GLY A 57 -15.88 -27.71 21.31
N GLN A 58 -16.74 -27.09 20.50
CA GLN A 58 -16.26 -26.18 19.47
C GLN A 58 -15.48 -25.04 20.11
N SER A 59 -14.26 -24.78 19.63
CA SER A 59 -13.36 -23.77 20.17
C SER A 59 -12.94 -22.71 19.16
N GLY A 60 -13.24 -22.93 17.86
CA GLY A 60 -12.86 -21.99 16.82
C GLY A 60 -13.30 -22.40 15.43
N ILE A 61 -12.81 -21.64 14.46
CA ILE A 61 -13.09 -21.79 13.03
C ILE A 61 -11.78 -21.76 12.24
N GLN A 62 -11.67 -22.60 11.21
CA GLN A 62 -10.63 -22.52 10.17
C GLN A 62 -11.31 -22.17 8.84
N ILE A 63 -10.72 -21.20 8.13
CA ILE A 63 -11.19 -20.80 6.80
C ILE A 63 -10.08 -21.06 5.78
N ILE A 64 -10.43 -21.74 4.71
CA ILE A 64 -9.54 -22.17 3.63
C ILE A 64 -10.04 -21.56 2.33
N GLN A 65 -9.15 -21.00 1.53
CA GLN A 65 -9.42 -20.52 0.18
C GLN A 65 -8.55 -21.30 -0.81
N ASP A 66 -9.17 -21.95 -1.79
CA ASP A 66 -8.47 -22.69 -2.85
C ASP A 66 -7.38 -23.64 -2.28
N ASP A 67 -7.77 -24.42 -1.28
CA ASP A 67 -6.92 -25.37 -0.54
C ASP A 67 -5.78 -24.75 0.30
N LYS A 68 -5.80 -23.42 0.48
CA LYS A 68 -4.85 -22.72 1.37
C LYS A 68 -5.55 -22.14 2.58
N ASP A 69 -5.00 -22.35 3.75
CA ASP A 69 -5.46 -21.72 4.98
C ASP A 69 -5.30 -20.19 4.87
N ILE A 70 -6.42 -19.46 5.00
CA ILE A 70 -6.37 -18.00 5.06
C ILE A 70 -6.47 -17.48 6.48
N THR A 71 -7.13 -18.20 7.38
CA THR A 71 -7.15 -17.84 8.80
C THR A 71 -7.58 -19.00 9.69
N ASN A 72 -7.07 -18.99 10.92
CA ASN A 72 -7.52 -19.80 12.03
C ASN A 72 -7.98 -18.86 13.15
N ILE A 73 -9.24 -18.96 13.56
CA ILE A 73 -9.88 -18.09 14.53
C ILE A 73 -10.17 -18.90 15.78
N ASP A 74 -9.64 -18.49 16.92
CA ASP A 74 -9.81 -19.17 18.22
C ASP A 74 -11.08 -18.69 18.97
N GLU A 75 -12.10 -18.32 18.20
CA GLU A 75 -13.43 -17.92 18.68
C GLU A 75 -14.50 -18.62 17.85
N VAL A 76 -15.62 -18.91 18.49
CA VAL A 76 -16.81 -19.47 17.82
C VAL A 76 -17.61 -18.33 17.19
N ILE A 77 -17.35 -18.09 15.92
CA ILE A 77 -18.07 -17.10 15.11
C ILE A 77 -18.95 -17.82 14.07
N ASN A 78 -19.90 -17.13 13.48
CA ASN A 78 -20.80 -17.66 12.43
C ASN A 78 -20.77 -16.83 11.14
N SER A 79 -19.86 -15.88 11.05
CA SER A 79 -19.60 -15.11 9.83
C SER A 79 -18.17 -14.62 9.78
N TYR A 80 -17.66 -14.41 8.56
CA TYR A 80 -16.32 -13.86 8.32
C TYR A 80 -16.33 -12.99 7.07
N TYR A 81 -15.69 -11.83 7.18
CA TYR A 81 -15.59 -10.89 6.08
C TYR A 81 -14.22 -11.02 5.39
N ILE A 82 -14.25 -11.28 4.09
CA ILE A 82 -13.07 -11.38 3.25
C ILE A 82 -13.00 -10.12 2.40
N GLN A 83 -11.99 -9.33 2.65
CA GLN A 83 -11.69 -8.17 1.83
C GLN A 83 -10.87 -8.60 0.61
N LYS A 84 -11.25 -8.13 -0.59
CA LYS A 84 -10.52 -8.36 -1.85
C LYS A 84 -10.38 -9.83 -2.23
N ALA A 85 -11.47 -10.56 -2.24
CA ALA A 85 -11.49 -11.91 -2.78
C ALA A 85 -10.96 -11.95 -4.23
N PRO A 86 -10.37 -13.06 -4.68
CA PRO A 86 -10.00 -13.26 -6.09
C PRO A 86 -11.17 -13.01 -7.02
N THR A 87 -10.90 -12.37 -8.15
CA THR A 87 -11.92 -11.97 -9.12
C THR A 87 -11.64 -12.52 -10.51
N ASN A 88 -12.68 -12.64 -11.34
CA ASN A 88 -12.58 -13.14 -12.71
C ASN A 88 -11.98 -14.57 -12.79
N THR A 89 -12.13 -15.31 -11.71
CA THR A 89 -11.75 -16.72 -11.59
C THR A 89 -12.71 -17.43 -10.64
N ASP A 90 -12.81 -18.74 -10.77
CA ASP A 90 -13.51 -19.53 -9.77
C ASP A 90 -12.68 -19.56 -8.48
N VAL A 91 -13.33 -19.30 -7.36
CA VAL A 91 -12.75 -19.39 -6.03
C VAL A 91 -13.59 -20.26 -5.12
N SER A 92 -12.96 -21.05 -4.28
CA SER A 92 -13.62 -21.90 -3.29
C SER A 92 -13.26 -21.46 -1.88
N TYR A 93 -14.27 -21.39 -1.01
CA TYR A 93 -14.08 -21.17 0.42
C TYR A 93 -14.61 -22.36 1.19
N THR A 94 -13.78 -22.94 2.06
CA THR A 94 -14.16 -24.02 2.96
C THR A 94 -14.08 -23.53 4.39
N VAL A 95 -15.15 -23.73 5.15
CA VAL A 95 -15.22 -23.40 6.57
C VAL A 95 -15.28 -24.67 7.39
N LYS A 96 -14.36 -24.81 8.34
CA LYS A 96 -14.25 -25.98 9.24
C LYS A 96 -14.43 -25.56 10.69
N ALA A 97 -15.13 -26.34 11.47
CA ALA A 97 -15.17 -26.21 12.92
C ALA A 97 -13.91 -26.80 13.54
N ARG A 98 -13.31 -26.10 14.51
CA ARG A 98 -12.19 -26.55 15.33
C ARG A 98 -12.71 -26.84 16.73
N TYR A 99 -12.19 -27.90 17.35
CA TYR A 99 -12.62 -28.37 18.67
C TYR A 99 -11.46 -28.28 19.67
N SER A 100 -11.81 -28.12 20.94
CA SER A 100 -10.85 -27.94 22.04
C SER A 100 -9.93 -29.15 22.27
N ASP A 101 -10.31 -30.33 21.78
CA ASP A 101 -9.51 -31.55 21.81
C ASP A 101 -8.57 -31.69 20.59
N GLY A 102 -8.48 -30.66 19.75
CA GLY A 102 -7.62 -30.61 18.56
C GLY A 102 -8.25 -31.18 17.29
N ARG A 103 -9.45 -31.72 17.34
CA ARG A 103 -10.15 -32.18 16.13
C ARG A 103 -10.54 -30.99 15.26
N VAL A 104 -10.61 -31.23 13.95
CA VAL A 104 -11.09 -30.30 12.93
C VAL A 104 -12.09 -31.05 12.05
N SER A 105 -13.24 -30.44 11.78
CA SER A 105 -14.27 -31.04 10.92
C SER A 105 -13.84 -31.12 9.46
N GLU A 106 -14.52 -31.93 8.66
CA GLU A 106 -14.35 -31.94 7.20
C GLU A 106 -14.65 -30.58 6.57
N GLY A 107 -15.59 -29.85 7.13
CA GLY A 107 -15.98 -28.53 6.69
C GLY A 107 -17.04 -28.54 5.60
N GLN A 108 -17.50 -27.36 5.25
CA GLN A 108 -18.40 -27.09 4.15
C GLN A 108 -17.77 -26.15 3.15
N THR A 109 -17.95 -26.38 1.87
CA THR A 109 -17.34 -25.58 0.81
C THR A 109 -18.41 -24.89 -0.01
N VAL A 110 -18.17 -23.59 -0.29
CA VAL A 110 -18.93 -22.81 -1.26
C VAL A 110 -17.99 -22.39 -2.39
N ARG A 111 -18.49 -22.35 -3.61
CA ARG A 111 -17.76 -21.87 -4.79
C ARG A 111 -18.49 -20.69 -5.38
N LEU A 112 -17.74 -19.70 -5.81
CA LEU A 112 -18.28 -18.51 -6.45
C LEU A 112 -17.32 -18.01 -7.53
N TYR A 113 -17.89 -17.27 -8.47
CA TYR A 113 -17.16 -16.51 -9.47
C TYR A 113 -17.55 -15.05 -9.31
N ILE A 114 -16.59 -14.20 -8.93
CA ILE A 114 -16.82 -12.77 -8.76
C ILE A 114 -16.43 -12.09 -10.07
N ASN A 115 -17.44 -11.62 -10.79
CA ASN A 115 -17.20 -10.79 -11.95
C ASN A 115 -16.88 -9.37 -11.48
N TYR A 116 -15.65 -8.94 -11.72
CA TYR A 116 -15.18 -7.64 -11.33
C TYR A 116 -14.54 -6.95 -12.53
N GLU A 117 -15.12 -5.85 -12.94
CA GLU A 117 -14.48 -4.92 -13.84
C GLU A 117 -13.79 -3.84 -12.98
N ALA A 118 -12.47 -3.73 -13.11
CA ALA A 118 -11.73 -2.66 -12.42
C ALA A 118 -12.36 -1.32 -12.80
N LYS A 119 -12.73 -0.55 -11.81
CA LYS A 119 -13.29 0.78 -12.02
C LYS A 119 -12.28 1.58 -12.82
N LYS A 120 -12.71 2.22 -13.88
CA LYS A 120 -11.86 3.12 -14.64
C LYS A 120 -11.62 4.36 -13.78
N GLY A 121 -10.36 4.61 -13.42
CA GLY A 121 -10.00 5.78 -12.65
C GLY A 121 -10.51 7.07 -13.29
N GLY A 122 -10.93 8.01 -12.45
CA GLY A 122 -11.28 9.36 -12.88
C GLY A 122 -10.07 10.09 -13.48
N ASN A 123 -10.25 11.35 -13.84
CA ASN A 123 -9.19 12.19 -14.40
C ASN A 123 -8.71 13.29 -13.44
N MET A 124 -9.31 13.39 -12.27
CA MET A 124 -8.90 14.32 -11.22
C MET A 124 -7.77 13.76 -10.36
N VAL A 125 -7.20 14.59 -9.53
CA VAL A 125 -6.20 14.23 -8.52
C VAL A 125 -6.72 14.63 -7.16
N ALA A 126 -6.62 13.75 -6.17
CA ALA A 126 -6.80 14.12 -4.77
C ALA A 126 -5.45 14.54 -4.16
N MET A 127 -5.47 15.48 -3.22
CA MET A 127 -4.36 15.72 -2.30
C MET A 127 -4.87 15.44 -0.90
N LEU A 128 -4.24 14.51 -0.20
CA LEU A 128 -4.52 14.18 1.19
C LEU A 128 -3.41 14.74 2.07
N VAL A 129 -3.80 15.58 3.01
CA VAL A 129 -2.93 16.14 4.05
C VAL A 129 -3.55 15.94 5.42
N ALA A 130 -2.77 16.09 6.48
CA ALA A 130 -3.27 15.99 7.86
C ALA A 130 -4.42 16.98 8.13
N ASP A 131 -5.33 16.66 9.06
CA ASP A 131 -6.42 17.57 9.47
C ASP A 131 -5.89 18.92 10.00
N ASP A 132 -4.71 18.88 10.59
CA ASP A 132 -4.00 20.04 11.13
C ASP A 132 -2.81 20.50 10.25
N TYR A 133 -2.87 20.29 8.94
CA TYR A 133 -1.81 20.64 7.96
C TYR A 133 -1.35 22.10 8.05
N THR A 134 -2.19 22.98 8.56
CA THR A 134 -1.83 24.39 8.77
C THR A 134 -0.80 24.60 9.88
N ALA A 135 -0.47 23.57 10.64
CA ALA A 135 0.62 23.59 11.63
C ALA A 135 2.02 23.46 11.00
N SER A 136 2.11 23.02 9.72
CA SER A 136 3.36 22.96 8.95
C SER A 136 3.34 24.00 7.84
N ASP A 137 4.43 24.75 7.72
CA ASP A 137 4.61 25.72 6.64
C ASP A 137 4.75 25.02 5.28
N ASP A 138 5.42 23.85 5.25
CA ASP A 138 5.58 23.03 4.06
C ASP A 138 4.26 22.51 3.54
N GLU A 139 3.45 21.91 4.43
CA GLU A 139 2.14 21.40 4.06
C GLU A 139 1.22 22.53 3.58
N LYS A 140 1.29 23.73 4.20
CA LYS A 140 0.53 24.92 3.74
C LYS A 140 0.93 25.35 2.34
N ASP A 141 2.21 25.44 2.06
CA ASP A 141 2.71 25.92 0.76
C ASP A 141 2.42 24.91 -0.35
N ALA A 142 2.58 23.62 -0.07
CA ALA A 142 2.19 22.55 -0.97
C ALA A 142 0.68 22.58 -1.28
N VAL A 143 -0.16 22.75 -0.25
CA VAL A 143 -1.62 22.88 -0.41
C VAL A 143 -1.98 24.13 -1.20
N ALA A 144 -1.31 25.25 -0.96
CA ALA A 144 -1.55 26.48 -1.72
C ALA A 144 -1.26 26.28 -3.23
N TRP A 145 -0.12 25.65 -3.54
CA TRP A 145 0.23 25.31 -4.92
C TRP A 145 -0.77 24.33 -5.54
N PHE A 146 -1.16 23.28 -4.82
CA PHE A 146 -2.11 22.30 -5.31
C PHE A 146 -3.49 22.93 -5.59
N LYS A 147 -3.95 23.79 -4.69
CA LYS A 147 -5.21 24.53 -4.91
C LYS A 147 -5.15 25.34 -6.19
N ALA A 148 -4.12 26.16 -6.36
CA ALA A 148 -3.98 27.03 -7.54
C ALA A 148 -3.85 26.25 -8.86
N ASN A 149 -3.22 25.07 -8.83
CA ASN A 149 -2.92 24.31 -10.04
C ASN A 149 -3.94 23.22 -10.37
N TYR A 150 -4.69 22.73 -9.38
CA TYR A 150 -5.64 21.63 -9.56
C TYR A 150 -7.06 21.97 -9.10
N VAL A 151 -7.25 22.43 -7.85
CA VAL A 151 -8.60 22.65 -7.30
C VAL A 151 -9.31 23.78 -8.01
N ASP A 152 -8.68 24.95 -8.11
CA ASP A 152 -9.25 26.13 -8.73
C ASP A 152 -9.48 25.96 -10.25
N LYS A 153 -8.82 24.97 -10.84
CA LYS A 153 -8.99 24.58 -12.25
C LYS A 153 -10.00 23.43 -12.45
N GLY A 154 -10.66 22.97 -11.37
CA GLY A 154 -11.61 21.86 -11.41
C GLY A 154 -10.99 20.50 -11.74
N LYS A 155 -9.69 20.33 -11.47
CA LYS A 155 -8.91 19.12 -11.76
C LYS A 155 -8.43 18.37 -10.51
N GLY A 156 -8.74 18.87 -9.33
CA GLY A 156 -8.30 18.30 -8.07
C GLY A 156 -9.26 18.51 -6.92
N THR A 157 -9.08 17.72 -5.87
CA THR A 157 -9.82 17.80 -4.62
C THR A 157 -8.83 17.77 -3.45
N LEU A 158 -8.94 18.73 -2.54
CA LEU A 158 -8.21 18.67 -1.28
C LEU A 158 -9.01 17.82 -0.29
N ILE A 159 -8.36 16.83 0.30
CA ILE A 159 -8.94 15.85 1.24
C ILE A 159 -8.10 15.86 2.52
N THR A 160 -8.76 15.69 3.65
CA THR A 160 -8.12 15.42 4.94
C THR A 160 -8.67 14.13 5.53
N PRO A 161 -8.08 13.56 6.60
CA PRO A 161 -8.66 12.41 7.30
C PRO A 161 -10.14 12.58 7.66
N SER A 162 -10.56 13.79 8.02
CA SER A 162 -11.98 14.08 8.33
C SER A 162 -12.89 14.00 7.10
N THR A 163 -12.37 14.14 5.90
CA THR A 163 -13.10 14.05 4.63
C THR A 163 -12.64 12.90 3.74
N ILE A 164 -12.00 11.89 4.32
CA ILE A 164 -11.37 10.79 3.57
C ILE A 164 -12.35 10.01 2.68
N ASN A 165 -13.64 10.02 3.01
CA ASN A 165 -14.69 9.41 2.20
C ASN A 165 -14.90 10.08 0.84
N ASP A 166 -14.35 11.29 0.63
CA ASP A 166 -14.36 11.97 -0.66
C ASP A 166 -13.31 11.40 -1.63
N LEU A 167 -12.37 10.56 -1.14
CA LEU A 167 -11.43 9.83 -1.98
C LEU A 167 -12.17 8.74 -2.76
N ASP A 168 -12.35 8.94 -4.04
CA ASP A 168 -13.18 8.12 -4.91
C ASP A 168 -12.45 7.80 -6.22
N ILE A 169 -12.25 6.53 -6.52
CA ILE A 169 -11.58 6.08 -7.75
C ILE A 169 -12.33 6.52 -9.03
N GLU A 170 -13.65 6.68 -8.98
CA GLU A 170 -14.43 7.14 -10.12
C GLU A 170 -14.17 8.63 -10.45
N LYS A 171 -13.65 9.39 -9.50
CA LYS A 171 -13.25 10.78 -9.65
C LYS A 171 -11.76 10.97 -9.83
N HIS A 172 -10.96 10.24 -9.03
CA HIS A 172 -9.53 10.47 -8.89
C HIS A 172 -8.72 9.34 -9.50
N ALA A 173 -7.81 9.66 -10.42
CA ALA A 173 -6.82 8.72 -10.95
C ALA A 173 -5.66 8.51 -9.96
N ALA A 174 -5.32 9.54 -9.20
CA ALA A 174 -4.23 9.53 -8.25
C ALA A 174 -4.55 10.34 -6.99
N CYS A 175 -3.90 9.98 -5.89
CA CYS A 175 -3.92 10.73 -4.64
C CYS A 175 -2.49 11.06 -4.21
N TRP A 176 -2.19 12.35 -4.09
CA TRP A 176 -0.95 12.81 -3.48
C TRP A 176 -1.15 12.90 -1.97
N VAL A 177 -0.43 12.09 -1.21
CA VAL A 177 -0.39 12.14 0.25
C VAL A 177 0.90 12.84 0.67
N MET A 178 0.77 13.95 1.38
CA MET A 178 1.89 14.72 1.89
C MET A 178 1.86 14.80 3.41
N CYS A 179 3.02 14.56 4.01
CA CYS A 179 3.26 14.82 5.43
C CYS A 179 4.71 15.25 5.59
N ASP A 180 4.91 16.48 5.97
CA ASP A 180 6.25 17.07 6.16
C ASP A 180 6.32 17.86 7.45
N ARG A 181 6.87 17.23 8.50
CA ARG A 181 6.97 17.83 9.84
C ARG A 181 8.20 17.35 10.59
N ILE A 182 8.91 18.28 11.18
CA ILE A 182 9.98 17.97 12.11
C ILE A 182 9.44 17.19 13.32
N GLY A 183 10.18 16.18 13.77
CA GLY A 183 9.87 15.43 14.99
C GLY A 183 8.87 14.28 14.82
N VAL A 184 8.43 13.97 13.61
CA VAL A 184 7.60 12.76 13.37
C VAL A 184 8.44 11.52 13.68
N ALA A 185 7.95 10.68 14.57
CA ALA A 185 8.64 9.45 14.92
C ALA A 185 8.56 8.41 13.79
N HIS A 186 9.53 7.50 13.77
CA HIS A 186 9.54 6.38 12.82
C HIS A 186 8.30 5.48 12.98
N GLY A 187 7.80 4.99 11.86
CA GLY A 187 6.61 4.13 11.76
C GLY A 187 5.34 4.91 11.40
N TRP A 188 4.61 4.41 10.41
CA TRP A 188 3.40 5.06 9.88
C TRP A 188 2.33 5.36 10.94
N ALA A 189 2.29 4.57 12.03
CA ALA A 189 1.35 4.78 13.13
C ALA A 189 1.57 6.12 13.86
N ASN A 190 2.73 6.76 13.67
CA ASN A 190 3.07 8.05 14.28
C ASN A 190 2.76 9.24 13.36
N LEU A 191 2.22 9.03 12.17
CA LEU A 191 1.84 10.12 11.27
C LEU A 191 0.74 10.97 11.90
N PRO A 192 0.90 12.31 11.85
CA PRO A 192 0.03 13.25 12.58
C PRO A 192 -1.34 13.45 11.93
N GLY A 193 -2.18 14.20 12.63
CA GLY A 193 -3.42 14.79 12.11
C GLY A 193 -4.38 13.81 11.45
N GLY A 194 -4.46 12.56 11.97
CA GLY A 194 -5.37 11.54 11.49
C GLY A 194 -4.87 10.73 10.29
N LEU A 195 -3.69 11.03 9.73
CA LEU A 195 -3.11 10.25 8.61
C LEU A 195 -2.88 8.79 8.97
N ALA A 196 -2.55 8.49 10.24
CA ALA A 196 -2.37 7.14 10.76
C ALA A 196 -3.69 6.45 11.17
N SER A 197 -4.83 7.12 11.07
CA SER A 197 -6.10 6.51 11.50
C SER A 197 -6.46 5.29 10.64
N ASN A 198 -7.10 4.30 11.25
CA ASN A 198 -7.58 3.12 10.52
C ASN A 198 -8.51 3.50 9.37
N GLY A 199 -9.33 4.55 9.53
CA GLY A 199 -10.22 5.06 8.49
C GLY A 199 -9.44 5.52 7.27
N THR A 200 -8.41 6.35 7.47
CA THR A 200 -7.54 6.87 6.41
C THR A 200 -6.78 5.75 5.72
N VAL A 201 -6.11 4.89 6.48
CA VAL A 201 -5.33 3.78 5.92
C VAL A 201 -6.21 2.82 5.12
N ASN A 202 -7.39 2.47 5.62
CA ASN A 202 -8.31 1.59 4.92
C ASN A 202 -8.87 2.23 3.63
N ALA A 203 -9.14 3.54 3.64
CA ALA A 203 -9.57 4.24 2.43
C ALA A 203 -8.48 4.24 1.35
N LEU A 204 -7.22 4.51 1.73
CA LEU A 204 -6.07 4.42 0.81
C LEU A 204 -5.87 2.98 0.28
N LYS A 205 -6.01 1.96 1.15
CA LYS A 205 -5.97 0.55 0.73
C LYS A 205 -7.04 0.25 -0.31
N ALA A 206 -8.27 0.64 -0.05
CA ALA A 206 -9.40 0.43 -0.96
C ALA A 206 -9.16 1.16 -2.30
N PHE A 207 -8.69 2.40 -2.25
CA PHE A 207 -8.36 3.18 -3.45
C PHE A 207 -7.31 2.48 -4.32
N CYS A 208 -6.20 2.02 -3.71
CA CYS A 208 -5.17 1.26 -4.43
C CYS A 208 -5.67 -0.09 -4.95
N ALA A 209 -6.56 -0.75 -4.21
CA ALA A 209 -7.16 -2.02 -4.61
C ALA A 209 -8.01 -1.89 -5.86
N ASP A 210 -8.64 -0.75 -6.04
CA ASP A 210 -9.43 -0.42 -7.22
C ASP A 210 -8.56 0.15 -8.37
N GLY A 211 -7.23 0.18 -8.21
CA GLY A 211 -6.28 0.63 -9.23
C GLY A 211 -5.91 2.12 -9.13
N GLY A 212 -6.33 2.81 -8.07
CA GLY A 212 -5.92 4.18 -7.79
C GLY A 212 -4.43 4.28 -7.43
N ASN A 213 -3.77 5.32 -7.90
CA ASN A 213 -2.33 5.50 -7.73
C ASN A 213 -2.02 6.48 -6.59
N LEU A 214 -0.89 6.29 -5.91
CA LEU A 214 -0.45 7.18 -4.83
C LEU A 214 0.87 7.86 -5.18
N LEU A 215 0.94 9.17 -4.95
CA LEU A 215 2.18 9.90 -4.74
C LEU A 215 2.34 10.08 -3.22
N LEU A 216 3.38 9.49 -2.64
CA LEU A 216 3.68 9.60 -1.21
C LEU A 216 4.94 10.45 -1.04
N THR A 217 4.86 11.56 -0.32
CA THR A 217 6.01 12.46 -0.17
C THR A 217 6.39 12.67 1.29
N ASN A 218 7.68 12.83 1.53
CA ASN A 218 8.29 13.03 2.85
C ASN A 218 7.88 11.90 3.82
N HIS A 219 7.40 12.18 5.02
CA HIS A 219 6.99 11.16 6.00
C HIS A 219 5.84 10.28 5.52
N ALA A 220 5.02 10.73 4.56
CA ALA A 220 3.95 9.91 4.01
C ALA A 220 4.46 8.65 3.26
N THR A 221 5.75 8.58 2.90
CA THR A 221 6.34 7.36 2.31
C THR A 221 6.18 6.12 3.20
N GLN A 222 6.08 6.30 4.52
CA GLN A 222 5.82 5.22 5.48
C GLN A 222 4.47 4.52 5.23
N LEU A 223 3.51 5.18 4.59
CA LEU A 223 2.23 4.58 4.21
C LEU A 223 2.38 3.47 3.17
N THR A 224 3.52 3.35 2.49
CA THR A 224 3.80 2.23 1.57
C THR A 224 3.64 0.87 2.25
N ALA A 225 4.11 0.75 3.50
CA ALA A 225 3.90 -0.43 4.33
C ALA A 225 2.47 -0.50 4.88
N ALA A 226 1.94 0.62 5.39
CA ALA A 226 0.59 0.68 5.95
C ALA A 226 -0.49 0.21 4.98
N VAL A 227 -0.38 0.57 3.69
CA VAL A 227 -1.34 0.13 2.66
C VAL A 227 -1.07 -1.31 2.18
N GLY A 228 0.00 -1.94 2.64
CA GLY A 228 0.33 -3.33 2.32
C GLY A 228 1.03 -3.51 0.95
N ARG A 229 1.65 -2.45 0.39
CA ARG A 229 2.42 -2.58 -0.86
C ARG A 229 3.76 -3.28 -0.64
N ILE A 230 4.36 -3.10 0.53
CA ILE A 230 5.55 -3.80 1.02
C ILE A 230 5.30 -4.29 2.44
N ALA A 231 6.09 -5.27 2.89
CA ALA A 231 6.04 -5.72 4.27
C ALA A 231 6.51 -4.62 5.23
N GLU A 232 5.99 -4.61 6.45
CA GLU A 232 6.37 -3.64 7.50
C GLU A 232 7.88 -3.62 7.77
N ALA A 233 8.54 -4.78 7.70
CA ALA A 233 9.98 -4.89 7.88
C ALA A 233 10.80 -4.14 6.80
N TYR A 234 10.16 -3.74 5.72
CA TYR A 234 10.77 -2.99 4.62
C TYR A 234 10.24 -1.55 4.54
N ALA A 235 9.60 -1.06 5.58
CA ALA A 235 9.18 0.34 5.65
C ALA A 235 10.39 1.29 5.57
N PRO A 236 10.24 2.49 4.99
CA PRO A 236 11.32 3.46 4.92
C PRO A 236 11.71 3.95 6.32
N GLY A 237 13.00 4.23 6.50
CA GLY A 237 13.54 4.83 7.71
C GLY A 237 13.51 6.34 7.69
N ILE A 238 13.46 6.98 8.86
CA ILE A 238 13.68 8.43 9.00
C ILE A 238 15.15 8.67 9.32
N PHE A 239 15.83 9.48 8.50
CA PHE A 239 17.23 9.85 8.63
C PHE A 239 17.31 11.37 8.81
N GLY A 240 17.83 11.82 9.96
CA GLY A 240 17.66 13.18 10.41
C GLY A 240 16.21 13.39 10.90
N ASN A 241 15.98 14.27 11.80
CA ASN A 241 14.62 14.58 12.29
C ASN A 241 14.65 15.89 13.08
N GLY A 242 15.32 16.88 12.53
CA GLY A 242 15.51 18.15 13.17
C GLY A 242 15.55 19.30 12.17
N GLU A 243 15.87 20.47 12.68
CA GLU A 243 16.21 21.60 11.83
C GLU A 243 17.57 21.31 11.19
N GLY A 244 17.66 21.43 9.88
CA GLY A 244 18.86 21.12 9.11
C GLY A 244 19.21 22.20 8.12
N GLY A 245 20.26 21.91 7.37
CA GLY A 245 20.79 22.81 6.37
C GLY A 245 21.86 23.77 6.92
N GLN A 246 22.85 24.02 6.06
CA GLN A 246 23.89 25.00 6.28
C GLN A 246 23.62 26.20 5.38
N ASN A 247 24.05 27.39 5.77
CA ASN A 247 23.97 28.55 4.89
C ASN A 247 24.68 28.26 3.55
N ASN A 248 23.96 28.49 2.45
CA ASN A 248 24.35 28.19 1.07
C ASN A 248 24.46 26.69 0.70
N ASP A 249 23.88 25.82 1.48
CA ASP A 249 23.74 24.44 1.09
C ASP A 249 22.65 24.30 0.01
N VAL A 250 22.93 23.55 -1.04
CA VAL A 250 22.00 23.36 -2.16
C VAL A 250 21.61 21.90 -2.21
N TRP A 251 20.35 21.65 -2.02
CA TRP A 251 19.81 20.30 -1.94
C TRP A 251 19.03 19.94 -3.19
N GLY A 252 19.17 18.70 -3.62
CA GLY A 252 18.53 18.27 -4.86
C GLY A 252 18.39 16.78 -4.98
N VAL A 253 17.96 16.39 -6.16
CA VAL A 253 17.71 15.01 -6.55
C VAL A 253 18.79 14.57 -7.53
N GLN A 254 19.33 13.38 -7.32
CA GLN A 254 20.24 12.69 -8.21
C GLN A 254 19.49 11.55 -8.92
N PRO A 255 19.15 11.68 -10.22
CA PRO A 255 18.45 10.62 -10.97
C PRO A 255 19.39 9.53 -11.51
N ILE A 256 20.69 9.65 -11.26
CA ILE A 256 21.70 8.67 -11.66
C ILE A 256 22.23 8.01 -10.39
N ILE A 257 22.07 6.69 -10.31
CA ILE A 257 22.42 5.89 -9.15
C ILE A 257 23.56 4.98 -9.49
N GLY A 258 24.66 5.07 -8.74
CA GLY A 258 25.75 4.12 -8.78
C GLY A 258 25.51 2.93 -7.88
N ASN A 259 26.28 1.84 -8.05
CA ASN A 259 26.29 0.70 -7.16
C ASN A 259 27.72 0.24 -6.84
N ALA A 260 27.85 -0.74 -5.92
CA ALA A 260 29.13 -1.26 -5.45
C ALA A 260 30.01 -1.86 -6.57
N GLU A 261 29.42 -2.32 -7.65
CA GLU A 261 30.12 -2.88 -8.81
C GLU A 261 30.49 -1.81 -9.85
N GLY A 262 30.23 -0.53 -9.57
CA GLY A 262 30.47 0.56 -10.50
C GLY A 262 29.43 0.64 -11.63
N GLN A 263 28.33 -0.08 -11.53
CA GLN A 263 27.21 0.06 -12.45
C GLN A 263 26.49 1.38 -12.19
N ILE A 264 25.96 1.98 -13.23
CA ILE A 264 25.26 3.25 -13.17
C ILE A 264 23.87 3.07 -13.78
N TYR A 265 22.84 3.43 -13.01
CA TYR A 265 21.46 3.48 -13.46
C TYR A 265 21.07 4.93 -13.74
N ASP A 266 20.93 5.28 -15.01
CA ASP A 266 20.54 6.63 -15.45
C ASP A 266 19.03 6.71 -15.71
N HIS A 267 18.29 7.24 -14.76
CA HIS A 267 16.86 7.49 -14.86
C HIS A 267 16.52 8.94 -15.27
N SER A 268 17.50 9.75 -15.66
CA SER A 268 17.30 11.17 -15.99
C SER A 268 16.31 11.43 -17.15
N ARG A 269 15.97 10.38 -17.92
CA ARG A 269 14.97 10.44 -19.00
C ARG A 269 13.59 9.96 -18.58
N HIS A 270 13.42 9.55 -17.33
CA HIS A 270 12.12 9.13 -16.83
C HIS A 270 11.12 10.29 -16.84
N ASP A 271 9.85 10.00 -17.05
CA ASP A 271 8.79 11.02 -17.19
C ASP A 271 8.68 11.99 -16.01
N ILE A 272 9.03 11.55 -14.79
CA ILE A 272 9.04 12.45 -13.62
C ILE A 272 10.08 13.57 -13.72
N TYR A 273 11.09 13.41 -14.57
CA TYR A 273 12.15 14.40 -14.80
C TYR A 273 12.00 15.18 -16.10
N ARG A 274 10.84 15.05 -16.76
CA ARG A 274 10.58 15.71 -18.04
C ARG A 274 10.65 17.23 -17.91
N GLY A 275 11.48 17.87 -18.76
CA GLY A 275 11.62 19.33 -18.80
C GLY A 275 12.41 19.94 -17.64
N MET A 276 12.93 19.10 -16.73
CA MET A 276 13.74 19.58 -15.61
C MET A 276 15.09 20.11 -16.09
N ASN A 277 15.62 21.09 -15.38
CA ASN A 277 16.97 21.60 -15.60
C ASN A 277 17.96 20.79 -14.76
N PHE A 278 18.91 20.17 -15.44
CA PHE A 278 19.98 19.43 -14.80
C PHE A 278 21.19 20.34 -14.58
N THR A 279 21.84 20.17 -13.46
CA THR A 279 23.10 20.82 -13.12
C THR A 279 24.17 19.76 -12.86
N SER A 280 25.42 20.18 -12.75
CA SER A 280 26.50 19.27 -12.39
C SER A 280 26.35 18.80 -10.96
N GLY A 281 26.14 17.51 -10.78
CA GLY A 281 26.15 16.83 -9.51
C GLY A 281 27.24 15.77 -9.51
N LEU A 282 27.09 14.78 -8.64
CA LEU A 282 28.07 13.71 -8.50
C LEU A 282 28.30 12.93 -9.81
N TYR A 283 27.24 12.72 -10.59
CA TYR A 283 27.25 12.01 -11.88
C TYR A 283 26.84 12.94 -13.04
N GLU A 284 27.25 14.21 -12.97
CA GLU A 284 27.00 15.22 -14.00
C GLU A 284 25.53 15.65 -14.17
N ARG A 285 24.59 14.99 -13.53
CA ARG A 285 23.16 15.29 -13.66
C ARG A 285 22.48 15.28 -12.30
N SER A 286 22.27 16.46 -11.74
CA SER A 286 21.46 16.66 -10.54
C SER A 286 20.39 17.71 -10.81
N ILE A 287 19.29 17.63 -10.08
CA ILE A 287 18.22 18.60 -10.10
C ILE A 287 18.17 19.23 -8.72
N TYR A 288 18.33 20.54 -8.62
CA TYR A 288 18.12 21.22 -7.37
C TYR A 288 16.66 21.60 -7.19
N THR A 289 16.12 21.34 -6.01
CA THR A 289 14.73 21.64 -5.67
C THR A 289 14.62 22.76 -4.64
N PHE A 290 15.64 22.96 -3.83
CA PHE A 290 15.73 24.11 -2.93
C PHE A 290 17.19 24.44 -2.58
N GLU A 291 17.38 25.61 -2.00
CA GLU A 291 18.65 26.11 -1.52
C GLU A 291 18.73 25.96 0.00
N GLY A 292 19.89 25.55 0.54
CA GLY A 292 20.02 25.16 1.93
C GLY A 292 19.91 26.26 2.98
N ALA A 293 20.14 27.51 2.59
CA ALA A 293 19.99 28.62 3.52
C ALA A 293 18.53 28.80 3.93
N GLY A 294 18.22 28.51 5.18
CA GLY A 294 16.86 28.59 5.69
C GLY A 294 16.07 27.30 5.63
N VAL A 295 16.68 26.20 5.18
CA VAL A 295 16.06 24.85 5.27
C VAL A 295 15.66 24.58 6.72
N LYS A 296 14.39 24.23 6.92
CA LYS A 296 13.83 24.00 8.24
C LYS A 296 13.84 22.54 8.66
N GLY A 297 13.85 21.63 7.69
CA GLY A 297 13.76 20.21 7.94
C GLY A 297 14.90 19.42 7.31
N ASP A 298 15.79 18.84 8.12
CA ASP A 298 16.70 17.79 7.67
C ASP A 298 16.12 16.45 8.06
N HIS A 299 15.17 15.98 7.26
CA HIS A 299 14.55 14.70 7.48
C HIS A 299 14.27 14.00 6.16
N ASN A 300 14.89 12.86 6.00
CA ASN A 300 14.63 11.96 4.88
C ASN A 300 13.80 10.79 5.39
N CYS A 301 12.75 10.44 4.69
CA CYS A 301 11.96 9.24 4.96
C CYS A 301 12.06 8.30 3.77
N MET A 302 13.21 7.63 3.66
CA MET A 302 13.64 6.85 2.51
C MET A 302 14.21 5.49 2.92
N TRP A 303 14.66 4.71 1.96
CA TRP A 303 15.21 3.37 2.17
C TRP A 303 16.74 3.40 2.16
N ASP A 304 17.35 3.03 3.28
CA ASP A 304 18.75 2.61 3.31
C ASP A 304 18.78 1.11 2.94
N LEU A 305 19.18 0.81 1.72
CA LEU A 305 19.12 -0.54 1.18
C LEU A 305 20.03 -1.52 1.92
N ASN A 306 21.05 -1.04 2.64
CA ASN A 306 21.89 -1.89 3.48
C ASN A 306 21.15 -2.39 4.73
N ALA A 307 20.10 -1.71 5.17
CA ALA A 307 19.37 -2.06 6.40
C ALA A 307 18.47 -3.30 6.25
N TYR A 308 18.22 -3.77 5.04
CA TYR A 308 17.23 -4.83 4.77
C TYR A 308 17.85 -6.22 4.58
N GLY A 309 19.07 -6.43 5.05
CA GLY A 309 19.73 -7.72 4.97
C GLY A 309 20.19 -8.13 3.57
N LEU A 310 20.25 -7.19 2.65
CA LEU A 310 20.70 -7.42 1.27
C LEU A 310 22.24 -7.42 1.15
N ALA A 311 22.95 -6.94 2.15
CA ALA A 311 24.40 -7.07 2.20
C ALA A 311 24.78 -8.53 2.54
N PRO A 312 25.76 -9.13 1.89
CA PRO A 312 26.75 -8.53 0.98
C PRO A 312 26.41 -8.65 -0.52
N GLU A 313 25.17 -8.45 -0.92
CA GLU A 313 24.80 -8.48 -2.36
C GLU A 313 25.65 -7.46 -3.13
N PRO A 314 26.29 -7.86 -4.23
CA PRO A 314 27.15 -6.96 -5.00
C PRO A 314 26.35 -5.87 -5.71
N ASN A 315 25.06 -6.10 -5.96
CA ASN A 315 24.13 -5.14 -6.55
C ASN A 315 22.90 -4.96 -5.67
N VAL A 316 23.04 -4.15 -4.63
CA VAL A 316 21.99 -3.93 -3.62
C VAL A 316 20.75 -3.28 -4.23
N VAL A 317 20.91 -2.35 -5.19
CA VAL A 317 19.78 -1.69 -5.88
C VAL A 317 18.94 -2.73 -6.61
N LYS A 318 19.59 -3.57 -7.41
CA LYS A 318 18.89 -4.61 -8.19
C LYS A 318 18.20 -5.63 -7.29
N ALA A 319 18.87 -6.05 -6.22
CA ALA A 319 18.30 -6.99 -5.24
C ALA A 319 17.06 -6.40 -4.57
N TRP A 320 17.09 -5.12 -4.21
CA TRP A 320 15.94 -4.41 -3.66
C TRP A 320 14.79 -4.31 -4.67
N GLU A 321 15.07 -3.89 -5.89
CA GLU A 321 14.08 -3.76 -6.96
C GLU A 321 13.38 -5.09 -7.24
N ASP A 322 14.12 -6.18 -7.33
CA ASP A 322 13.58 -7.53 -7.56
C ASP A 322 12.72 -8.00 -6.37
N MET A 323 13.17 -7.74 -5.14
CA MET A 323 12.45 -8.13 -3.93
C MET A 323 11.13 -7.39 -3.78
N THR A 324 11.10 -6.12 -4.15
CA THR A 324 9.93 -5.24 -3.91
C THR A 324 9.09 -5.01 -5.16
N ASN A 325 9.50 -5.52 -6.32
CA ASN A 325 8.92 -5.19 -7.62
C ASN A 325 8.79 -3.67 -7.79
N SER A 326 9.92 -2.98 -7.67
CA SER A 326 10.01 -1.52 -7.75
C SER A 326 11.18 -1.11 -8.65
N THR A 327 11.28 0.19 -8.89
CA THR A 327 12.41 0.83 -9.54
C THR A 327 12.88 2.01 -8.70
N VAL A 328 14.17 2.06 -8.37
CA VAL A 328 14.78 3.18 -7.68
C VAL A 328 15.10 4.26 -8.70
N LEU A 329 14.32 5.32 -8.73
CA LEU A 329 14.41 6.37 -9.74
C LEU A 329 15.35 7.52 -9.35
N GLY A 330 15.68 7.67 -8.08
CA GLY A 330 16.52 8.75 -7.62
C GLY A 330 16.98 8.62 -6.18
N THR A 331 18.01 9.35 -5.88
CA THR A 331 18.61 9.48 -4.57
C THR A 331 18.95 10.95 -4.30
N TRP A 332 19.61 11.23 -3.20
CA TRP A 332 20.05 12.54 -2.81
C TRP A 332 21.31 12.96 -3.60
N ASN A 333 21.38 14.19 -4.06
CA ASN A 333 22.47 14.64 -4.93
C ASN A 333 23.87 14.67 -4.28
N HIS A 334 23.95 14.62 -2.96
CA HIS A 334 25.20 14.52 -2.21
C HIS A 334 25.61 13.07 -1.88
N VAL A 335 24.77 12.10 -2.18
CA VAL A 335 25.04 10.70 -1.86
C VAL A 335 25.78 10.05 -3.03
N VAL A 336 27.03 9.68 -2.76
CA VAL A 336 27.88 8.89 -3.68
C VAL A 336 27.36 7.46 -3.74
N ASP A 337 26.58 7.06 -2.74
CA ASP A 337 26.32 5.69 -2.43
C ASP A 337 25.03 5.20 -3.14
N TYR A 338 25.11 4.03 -3.64
CA TYR A 338 24.04 3.26 -4.26
C TYR A 338 23.01 2.74 -3.26
N CYS A 339 23.21 2.92 -1.97
CA CYS A 339 22.37 2.33 -0.92
C CYS A 339 21.17 3.19 -0.49
N CYS A 340 21.04 4.41 -0.97
CA CYS A 340 19.95 5.30 -0.60
C CYS A 340 18.90 5.37 -1.71
N ALA A 341 17.74 4.77 -1.49
CA ALA A 341 16.60 4.88 -2.40
C ALA A 341 15.66 5.99 -1.91
N GLY A 342 15.80 7.18 -2.48
CA GLY A 342 15.03 8.36 -2.10
C GLY A 342 13.76 8.55 -2.91
N ILE A 343 13.76 8.10 -4.17
CA ILE A 343 12.60 8.10 -5.06
C ILE A 343 12.41 6.68 -5.56
N VAL A 344 11.27 6.08 -5.26
CA VAL A 344 10.96 4.69 -5.59
C VAL A 344 9.61 4.60 -6.28
N ASP A 345 9.59 3.98 -7.44
CA ASP A 345 8.38 3.63 -8.17
C ASP A 345 8.01 2.16 -7.93
N PHE A 346 6.95 1.93 -7.19
CA PHE A 346 6.37 0.62 -6.96
C PHE A 346 5.32 0.33 -8.03
N ALA A 347 5.69 -0.46 -9.02
CA ALA A 347 4.80 -0.84 -10.11
C ALA A 347 3.57 -1.62 -9.60
N PRO A 348 2.44 -1.56 -10.32
CA PRO A 348 1.28 -2.40 -10.04
C PRO A 348 1.64 -3.89 -10.05
N THR A 349 0.97 -4.64 -9.18
CA THR A 349 1.01 -6.11 -9.17
C THR A 349 -0.41 -6.66 -9.21
N THR A 350 -0.54 -7.96 -9.40
CA THR A 350 -1.87 -8.63 -9.33
C THR A 350 -2.54 -8.38 -7.98
N ASP A 351 -1.77 -8.46 -6.90
CA ASP A 351 -2.30 -8.30 -5.54
C ASP A 351 -2.43 -6.83 -5.11
N PHE A 352 -1.74 -5.93 -5.80
CA PHE A 352 -1.77 -4.50 -5.55
C PHE A 352 -1.84 -3.73 -6.88
N PRO A 353 -3.06 -3.50 -7.42
CA PRO A 353 -3.27 -2.91 -8.74
C PRO A 353 -2.85 -1.44 -8.85
N GLY A 354 -2.85 -0.69 -7.75
CA GLY A 354 -2.40 0.71 -7.73
C GLY A 354 -0.88 0.84 -7.82
N ARG A 355 -0.40 1.88 -8.49
CA ARG A 355 1.02 2.29 -8.48
C ARG A 355 1.29 3.18 -7.27
N ILE A 356 2.46 3.06 -6.67
CA ILE A 356 2.94 4.02 -5.67
C ILE A 356 4.25 4.62 -6.15
N LEU A 357 4.29 5.94 -6.24
CA LEU A 357 5.52 6.70 -6.38
C LEU A 357 5.83 7.36 -5.03
N ALA A 358 6.94 6.97 -4.41
CA ALA A 358 7.38 7.47 -3.12
C ALA A 358 8.56 8.41 -3.28
N VAL A 359 8.53 9.60 -2.67
CA VAL A 359 9.57 10.62 -2.68
C VAL A 359 9.88 10.99 -1.23
N GLY A 360 10.94 10.40 -0.67
CA GLY A 360 11.28 10.51 0.76
C GLY A 360 12.52 11.35 1.03
N LEU A 361 12.88 12.25 0.11
CA LEU A 361 14.07 13.08 0.23
C LEU A 361 13.76 14.41 0.93
N ALA A 362 14.62 14.84 1.86
CA ALA A 362 14.55 16.16 2.47
C ALA A 362 14.66 17.30 1.45
N SER A 363 15.26 17.03 0.27
CA SER A 363 15.28 17.98 -0.84
C SER A 363 13.89 18.26 -1.46
N TYR A 364 12.87 17.54 -1.05
CA TYR A 364 11.49 17.81 -1.44
C TYR A 364 10.80 18.69 -0.39
N GLU A 365 11.31 19.89 -0.18
CA GLU A 365 10.84 20.85 0.82
C GLU A 365 10.13 22.03 0.17
N TRP A 366 8.95 22.37 0.65
CA TRP A 366 8.08 23.40 0.06
C TRP A 366 8.31 24.78 0.67
N ASN A 367 8.79 24.85 1.91
CA ASN A 367 9.03 26.10 2.62
C ASN A 367 10.40 26.12 3.29
N ILE A 368 11.34 26.82 2.70
CA ILE A 368 12.69 26.99 3.25
C ILE A 368 12.83 28.23 4.15
N GLY A 369 11.73 28.93 4.45
CA GLY A 369 11.74 30.15 5.26
C GLY A 369 12.26 31.40 4.55
N GLY A 370 12.47 31.33 3.24
CA GLY A 370 12.96 32.42 2.37
C GLY A 370 12.63 32.16 0.91
N GLU A 371 13.29 32.91 0.02
CA GLU A 371 13.17 32.68 -1.42
C GLU A 371 13.92 31.40 -1.82
N ASN A 372 13.22 30.51 -2.49
CA ASN A 372 13.78 29.32 -3.13
C ASN A 372 13.96 29.58 -4.62
N GLN A 373 15.18 29.80 -5.06
CA GLN A 373 15.48 30.01 -6.49
C GLN A 373 15.23 28.79 -7.37
N TYR A 374 14.99 27.63 -6.79
CA TYR A 374 14.71 26.36 -7.48
C TYR A 374 13.27 25.90 -7.28
N LYS A 375 12.39 26.75 -6.79
CA LYS A 375 10.98 26.40 -6.52
C LYS A 375 10.27 25.93 -7.77
N ASP A 376 10.57 26.48 -8.93
CA ASP A 376 10.03 26.07 -10.22
C ASP A 376 10.38 24.61 -10.55
N GLN A 377 11.55 24.13 -10.16
CA GLN A 377 11.98 22.73 -10.33
C GLN A 377 11.17 21.80 -9.42
N LEU A 378 10.97 22.18 -8.15
CA LEU A 378 10.14 21.43 -7.21
C LEU A 378 8.68 21.31 -7.72
N GLU A 379 8.10 22.43 -8.16
CA GLU A 379 6.75 22.49 -8.71
C GLU A 379 6.63 21.66 -9.99
N MET A 380 7.59 21.75 -10.90
CA MET A 380 7.64 20.96 -12.13
C MET A 380 7.76 19.46 -11.83
N PHE A 381 8.66 19.08 -10.93
CA PHE A 381 8.84 17.70 -10.50
C PHE A 381 7.54 17.13 -9.95
N THR A 382 6.88 17.85 -9.04
CA THR A 382 5.59 17.43 -8.47
C THR A 382 4.52 17.27 -9.53
N GLY A 383 4.42 18.24 -10.44
CA GLY A 383 3.50 18.17 -11.58
C GLY A 383 3.74 16.97 -12.49
N ASN A 384 5.01 16.65 -12.74
CA ASN A 384 5.42 15.49 -13.52
C ASN A 384 5.07 14.17 -12.79
N CYS A 385 5.34 14.07 -11.49
CA CYS A 385 4.96 12.91 -10.67
C CYS A 385 3.45 12.65 -10.71
N ILE A 386 2.66 13.70 -10.52
CA ILE A 386 1.20 13.62 -10.63
C ILE A 386 0.77 13.19 -12.04
N SER A 387 1.39 13.75 -13.07
CA SER A 387 1.06 13.41 -14.47
C SER A 387 1.43 11.97 -14.82
N TYR A 388 2.51 11.46 -14.28
CA TYR A 388 2.97 10.08 -14.45
C TYR A 388 1.99 9.08 -13.81
N LEU A 389 1.31 9.46 -12.74
CA LEU A 389 0.40 8.61 -12.00
C LEU A 389 -1.06 8.66 -12.53
N LYS A 390 -1.37 9.54 -13.44
CA LYS A 390 -2.70 9.66 -14.08
C LYS A 390 -2.82 8.79 -15.32
#